data_e507f02421519f2c7a7b4044a6891429
#
_entry.id   e507f02421519f2c7a7b4044a6891429
#
_cell.length_a   1.000
_cell.length_b   1.000
_cell.length_c   1.000
_cell.angle_alpha   90.00
_cell.angle_beta   90.00
_cell.angle_gamma   90.00
#
_symmetry.space_group_name_H-M   'P 1'
#
loop_
_entity.id
_entity.type
_entity.pdbx_description
1 polymer ?
#
loop_
_entity_poly.entity_id
_entity_poly.type
_entity_poly.pdbx_seq_one_letter_code
_entity_poly.pdbx_strand_id
1 'polypeptide(L)'
;RKFAEGVLEDPPEYPLANVWRRMRVGEIVYLYLLQGRAKLQAYMTYNLDSPLTWPEESLTQQVLVDEKLIGFHVCINAFYNETAHYADIVLPWTTYLERWDLDARASYNLRPYVGLRTPMVEPLGESKDVREFFPELARRIGDGMEKWYPEKDVREYMDKWASTVPENPETGKQGLDRLLDE
;
A
#
# COMPACT_ATOMS: atom_id res chain seq x y z
N ARG A 1 10.98 -15.42 -1.38
CA ARG A 1 11.73 -16.50 -2.01
C ARG A 1 13.01 -16.81 -1.24
N LYS A 2 13.89 -15.83 -1.00
CA LYS A 2 15.13 -16.03 -0.24
C LYS A 2 14.90 -16.55 1.19
N PHE A 3 13.84 -16.11 1.86
CA PHE A 3 13.45 -16.65 3.16
C PHE A 3 13.01 -18.12 3.09
N ALA A 4 12.25 -18.48 2.06
CA ALA A 4 11.80 -19.84 1.85
C ALA A 4 12.96 -20.80 1.52
N GLU A 5 14.03 -20.28 0.96
CA GLU A 5 15.27 -21.01 0.62
C GLU A 5 16.27 -21.03 1.79
N GLY A 6 15.92 -20.46 2.95
CA GLY A 6 16.83 -20.38 4.12
C GLY A 6 18.02 -19.43 3.93
N VAL A 7 18.00 -18.60 2.90
CA VAL A 7 19.11 -17.66 2.58
C VAL A 7 19.07 -16.41 3.46
N LEU A 8 17.89 -16.08 3.98
CA LEU A 8 17.70 -14.96 4.90
C LEU A 8 17.12 -15.49 6.20
N GLU A 9 17.83 -15.31 7.27
CA GLU A 9 17.37 -15.60 8.63
C GLU A 9 16.75 -14.36 9.26
N ASP A 10 15.78 -14.59 10.13
CA ASP A 10 15.24 -13.51 10.95
C ASP A 10 16.31 -13.01 11.92
N PRO A 11 16.43 -11.71 12.14
CA PRO A 11 17.46 -11.18 13.03
C PRO A 11 17.23 -11.65 14.47
N PRO A 12 18.19 -12.35 15.11
CA PRO A 12 18.00 -12.91 16.45
C PRO A 12 17.86 -11.83 17.52
N GLU A 13 18.38 -10.64 17.27
CA GLU A 13 18.28 -9.48 18.15
C GLU A 13 16.86 -8.88 18.21
N TYR A 14 15.99 -9.26 17.28
CA TYR A 14 14.59 -8.83 17.24
C TYR A 14 13.65 -10.04 17.26
N PRO A 15 13.54 -10.72 18.39
CA PRO A 15 12.79 -12.00 18.46
C PRO A 15 11.30 -11.86 18.15
N LEU A 16 10.73 -10.66 18.35
CA LEU A 16 9.34 -10.39 17.99
C LEU A 16 9.14 -10.31 16.47
N ALA A 17 10.17 -10.01 15.69
CA ALA A 17 10.10 -10.02 14.24
C ALA A 17 9.77 -11.41 13.70
N ASN A 18 10.22 -12.47 14.36
CA ASN A 18 9.89 -13.85 14.00
C ASN A 18 8.42 -14.17 14.20
N VAL A 19 7.84 -13.74 15.32
CA VAL A 19 6.41 -13.92 15.62
C VAL A 19 5.55 -13.10 14.67
N TRP A 20 5.98 -11.90 14.36
CA TRP A 20 5.29 -10.93 13.52
C TRP A 20 5.74 -10.97 12.06
N ARG A 21 6.48 -11.96 11.65
CA ARG A 21 7.01 -12.20 10.30
C ARG A 21 5.97 -11.91 9.19
N ARG A 22 4.70 -12.22 9.45
CA ARG A 22 3.59 -11.93 8.55
C ARG A 22 3.02 -10.51 8.73
N MET A 23 3.27 -9.87 9.86
CA MET A 23 2.73 -8.56 10.18
C MET A 23 3.71 -7.40 9.88
N ARG A 24 4.94 -7.73 9.44
CA ARG A 24 5.93 -6.76 8.97
C ARG A 24 6.19 -5.67 10.00
N VAL A 25 7.16 -5.90 10.88
CA VAL A 25 7.64 -4.85 11.79
C VAL A 25 8.41 -3.83 10.95
N GLY A 26 7.72 -2.77 10.53
CA GLY A 26 8.27 -1.75 9.63
C GLY A 26 9.44 -0.99 10.25
N GLU A 27 9.41 -0.84 11.56
CA GLU A 27 10.41 -0.15 12.37
C GLU A 27 11.81 -0.78 12.26
N ILE A 28 11.91 -2.07 11.98
CA ILE A 28 13.19 -2.75 11.80
C ILE A 28 13.99 -2.14 10.64
N VAL A 29 13.33 -1.68 9.60
CA VAL A 29 14.01 -1.02 8.48
C VAL A 29 14.73 0.24 8.97
N TYR A 30 14.07 1.05 9.81
CA TYR A 30 14.65 2.27 10.36
C TYR A 30 15.82 1.96 11.30
N LEU A 31 15.68 0.95 12.15
CA LEU A 31 16.78 0.50 13.01
C LEU A 31 18.00 0.06 12.19
N TYR A 32 17.80 -0.68 11.11
CA TYR A 32 18.90 -1.11 10.23
C TYR A 32 19.56 0.05 9.50
N LEU A 33 18.80 1.08 9.12
CA LEU A 33 19.35 2.29 8.54
C LEU A 33 20.25 3.01 9.56
N LEU A 34 19.78 3.22 10.78
CA LEU A 34 20.55 3.87 11.86
C LEU A 34 21.79 3.08 12.26
N GLN A 35 21.73 1.75 12.22
CA GLN A 35 22.88 0.89 12.50
C GLN A 35 23.87 0.78 11.33
N GLY A 36 23.61 1.42 10.20
CA GLY A 36 24.42 1.32 9.00
C GLY A 36 24.37 -0.06 8.31
N ARG A 37 23.39 -0.91 8.66
CA ARG A 37 23.19 -2.25 8.07
C ARG A 37 22.41 -2.20 6.74
N ALA A 38 21.74 -1.11 6.48
CA ALA A 38 21.01 -0.85 5.24
C ALA A 38 21.19 0.59 4.79
N LYS A 39 20.94 0.84 3.51
CA LYS A 39 20.83 2.17 2.91
C LYS A 39 19.74 2.14 1.87
N LEU A 40 18.89 3.15 1.85
CA LEU A 40 17.86 3.31 0.83
C LEU A 40 18.25 4.43 -0.13
N GLN A 41 18.32 4.12 -1.40
CA GLN A 41 18.51 5.13 -2.45
C GLN A 41 17.21 5.87 -2.73
N ALA A 42 16.07 5.14 -2.66
CA ALA A 42 14.74 5.68 -2.77
C ALA A 42 13.81 4.98 -1.78
N TYR A 43 12.90 5.75 -1.20
CA TYR A 43 11.89 5.28 -0.27
C TYR A 43 10.52 5.84 -0.69
N MET A 44 9.54 4.98 -0.76
CA MET A 44 8.19 5.40 -1.09
C MET A 44 7.25 4.98 0.03
N THR A 45 6.59 5.95 0.64
CA THR A 45 5.56 5.72 1.66
C THR A 45 4.18 5.89 1.05
N TYR A 46 3.26 5.01 1.41
CA TYR A 46 1.89 5.03 0.96
C TYR A 46 0.94 4.87 2.13
N ASN A 47 0.08 5.87 2.33
CA ASN A 47 -0.90 5.92 3.41
C ASN A 47 -0.28 5.61 4.79
N LEU A 48 0.90 6.15 5.03
CA LEU A 48 1.68 5.92 6.24
C LEU A 48 1.97 7.25 6.93
N ASP A 49 1.80 7.26 8.23
CA ASP A 49 2.28 8.33 9.11
C ASP A 49 3.20 7.73 10.17
N SER A 50 4.42 7.41 9.75
CA SER A 50 5.37 6.71 10.61
C SER A 50 5.75 7.47 11.87
N PRO A 51 5.94 8.80 11.89
CA PRO A 51 6.24 9.53 13.11
C PRO A 51 5.18 9.39 14.20
N LEU A 52 3.89 9.35 13.82
CA LEU A 52 2.78 9.27 14.78
C LEU A 52 2.29 7.84 15.06
N THR A 53 2.51 6.92 14.13
CA THR A 53 1.93 5.56 14.23
C THR A 53 2.92 4.51 14.71
N TRP A 54 4.21 4.77 14.61
CA TRP A 54 5.24 3.84 15.04
C TRP A 54 5.81 4.21 16.41
N PRO A 55 6.28 3.23 17.20
CA PRO A 55 7.00 3.52 18.44
C PRO A 55 8.24 4.37 18.17
N GLU A 56 8.63 5.19 19.15
CA GLU A 56 9.81 6.05 19.09
C GLU A 56 9.79 7.06 17.92
N GLU A 57 8.93 8.03 18.01
CA GLU A 57 8.83 9.15 17.05
C GLU A 57 10.19 9.77 16.72
N SER A 58 11.02 10.01 17.75
CA SER A 58 12.35 10.61 17.56
C SER A 58 13.30 9.80 16.67
N LEU A 59 13.23 8.48 16.76
CA LEU A 59 14.00 7.57 15.91
C LEU A 59 13.49 7.64 14.46
N THR A 60 12.19 7.66 14.28
CA THR A 60 11.56 7.79 12.96
C THR A 60 11.95 9.11 12.30
N GLN A 61 11.90 10.21 13.04
CA GLN A 61 12.30 11.53 12.55
C GLN A 61 13.79 11.56 12.16
N GLN A 62 14.69 11.02 12.99
CA GLN A 62 16.12 10.94 12.68
C GLN A 62 16.38 10.24 11.34
N VAL A 63 15.66 9.17 11.04
CA VAL A 63 15.83 8.45 9.77
C VAL A 63 15.29 9.25 8.59
N LEU A 64 14.13 9.88 8.76
CA LEU A 64 13.45 10.58 7.66
C LEU A 64 14.15 11.87 7.25
N VAL A 65 14.90 12.53 8.17
CA VAL A 65 15.64 13.76 7.86
C VAL A 65 17.05 13.51 7.33
N ASP A 66 17.60 12.31 7.45
CA ASP A 66 18.97 12.02 7.05
C ASP A 66 19.05 11.48 5.62
N GLU A 67 19.40 12.36 4.68
CA GLU A 67 19.59 12.01 3.26
C GLU A 67 20.69 10.96 3.02
N LYS A 68 21.58 10.73 3.99
CA LYS A 68 22.58 9.65 3.90
C LYS A 68 21.94 8.28 4.11
N LEU A 69 20.85 8.23 4.85
CA LEU A 69 20.08 7.01 5.12
C LEU A 69 19.04 6.78 4.05
N ILE A 70 18.31 7.84 3.67
CA ILE A 70 17.27 7.83 2.63
C ILE A 70 17.61 8.92 1.61
N GLY A 71 18.10 8.52 0.45
CA GLY A 71 18.56 9.46 -0.57
C GLY A 71 17.45 10.19 -1.34
N PHE A 72 16.23 9.62 -1.37
CA PHE A 72 15.09 10.21 -2.05
C PHE A 72 13.79 9.65 -1.46
N HIS A 73 12.90 10.51 -1.00
CA HIS A 73 11.64 10.11 -0.34
C HIS A 73 10.41 10.62 -1.10
N VAL A 74 9.53 9.71 -1.48
CA VAL A 74 8.22 10.02 -2.07
C VAL A 74 7.13 9.62 -1.09
N CYS A 75 6.28 10.57 -0.70
CA CYS A 75 5.12 10.33 0.15
C CYS A 75 3.83 10.38 -0.69
N ILE A 76 3.07 9.29 -0.67
CA ILE A 76 1.74 9.20 -1.31
C ILE A 76 0.70 9.16 -0.19
N ASN A 77 -0.08 10.23 -0.05
CA ASN A 77 -1.09 10.29 1.01
C ASN A 77 -2.28 11.17 0.60
N ALA A 78 -3.45 10.86 1.18
CA ALA A 78 -4.66 11.67 0.99
C ALA A 78 -4.62 12.97 1.81
N PHE A 79 -3.82 13.01 2.87
CA PHE A 79 -3.63 14.16 3.75
C PHE A 79 -2.15 14.51 3.86
N TYR A 80 -1.86 15.80 4.01
CA TYR A 80 -0.51 16.27 4.29
C TYR A 80 -0.23 16.02 5.78
N ASN A 81 0.45 14.92 6.06
CA ASN A 81 0.77 14.44 7.40
C ASN A 81 2.24 14.66 7.77
N GLU A 82 2.67 14.22 8.96
CA GLU A 82 4.05 14.37 9.43
C GLU A 82 5.07 13.68 8.52
N THR A 83 4.75 12.51 7.96
CA THR A 83 5.63 11.85 7.00
C THR A 83 5.85 12.69 5.74
N ALA A 84 4.83 13.41 5.28
CA ALA A 84 4.91 14.27 4.11
C ALA A 84 5.87 15.46 4.30
N HIS A 85 6.07 15.92 5.54
CA HIS A 85 7.04 17.00 5.85
C HIS A 85 8.49 16.62 5.53
N TYR A 86 8.81 15.33 5.54
CA TYR A 86 10.16 14.80 5.30
C TYR A 86 10.35 14.29 3.87
N ALA A 87 9.33 14.38 3.03
CA ALA A 87 9.39 13.86 1.66
C ALA A 87 9.91 14.90 0.67
N ASP A 88 10.73 14.46 -0.30
CA ASP A 88 11.17 15.28 -1.43
C ASP A 88 10.03 15.54 -2.42
N ILE A 89 9.12 14.54 -2.56
CA ILE A 89 7.93 14.63 -3.39
C ILE A 89 6.72 14.15 -2.60
N VAL A 90 5.66 14.94 -2.61
CA VAL A 90 4.36 14.55 -2.09
C VAL A 90 3.39 14.36 -3.25
N LEU A 91 2.84 13.17 -3.37
CA LEU A 91 1.83 12.83 -4.37
C LEU A 91 0.45 12.75 -3.69
N PRO A 92 -0.50 13.58 -4.07
CA PRO A 92 -1.83 13.55 -3.48
C PRO A 92 -2.57 12.27 -3.93
N TRP A 93 -3.06 11.52 -2.94
CA TRP A 93 -3.85 10.33 -3.15
C TRP A 93 -5.34 10.62 -2.95
N THR A 94 -6.19 9.92 -3.67
CA THR A 94 -7.65 10.01 -3.53
C THR A 94 -8.12 9.58 -2.14
N THR A 95 -9.10 10.30 -1.61
CA THR A 95 -9.82 9.90 -0.40
C THR A 95 -10.75 8.71 -0.68
N TYR A 96 -11.33 8.13 0.37
CA TYR A 96 -12.21 6.96 0.22
C TYR A 96 -13.53 7.27 -0.51
N LEU A 97 -13.94 8.54 -0.59
CA LEU A 97 -15.13 8.97 -1.34
C LEU A 97 -14.86 9.19 -2.84
N GLU A 98 -13.61 9.27 -3.23
CA GLU A 98 -13.16 9.60 -4.58
C GLU A 98 -12.73 8.38 -5.39
N ARG A 99 -12.73 7.18 -4.80
CA ARG A 99 -12.20 6.00 -5.44
C ARG A 99 -13.04 4.74 -5.26
N TRP A 100 -12.84 3.81 -6.17
CA TRP A 100 -13.31 2.44 -6.03
C TRP A 100 -12.52 1.71 -4.95
N ASP A 101 -13.20 0.86 -4.17
CA ASP A 101 -12.53 -0.03 -3.23
C ASP A 101 -13.39 -1.27 -2.92
N LEU A 102 -12.72 -2.37 -2.54
CA LEU A 102 -13.37 -3.56 -2.03
C LEU A 102 -12.96 -3.78 -0.58
N ASP A 103 -13.91 -3.90 0.31
CA ASP A 103 -13.70 -4.30 1.69
C ASP A 103 -14.17 -5.74 1.91
N ALA A 104 -13.22 -6.64 2.03
CA ALA A 104 -13.49 -8.05 2.29
C ALA A 104 -13.09 -8.40 3.72
N ARG A 105 -14.06 -8.69 4.57
CA ARG A 105 -13.86 -8.99 5.99
C ARG A 105 -14.31 -10.41 6.30
N ALA A 106 -13.34 -11.32 6.36
CA ALA A 106 -13.60 -12.74 6.67
C ALA A 106 -13.66 -13.04 8.17
N SER A 107 -12.95 -12.26 9.00
CA SER A 107 -12.62 -12.67 10.37
C SER A 107 -13.20 -11.82 11.50
N TYR A 108 -13.61 -10.60 11.24
CA TYR A 108 -14.09 -9.69 12.31
C TYR A 108 -15.57 -9.83 12.63
N ASN A 109 -16.32 -10.40 11.72
CA ASN A 109 -17.76 -10.66 11.91
C ASN A 109 -18.02 -12.17 11.85
N LEU A 110 -19.04 -12.62 12.56
CA LEU A 110 -19.51 -14.02 12.49
C LEU A 110 -19.97 -14.42 11.08
N ARG A 111 -20.26 -13.44 10.24
CA ARG A 111 -20.62 -13.63 8.83
C ARG A 111 -19.59 -12.87 7.97
N PRO A 112 -18.85 -13.57 7.12
CA PRO A 112 -17.99 -12.91 6.16
C PRO A 112 -18.81 -12.09 5.17
N TYR A 113 -18.29 -10.93 4.76
CA TYR A 113 -18.91 -10.09 3.76
C TYR A 113 -17.86 -9.51 2.81
N VAL A 114 -18.32 -9.12 1.64
CA VAL A 114 -17.58 -8.30 0.68
C VAL A 114 -18.41 -7.06 0.41
N GLY A 115 -17.86 -5.90 0.69
CA GLY A 115 -18.49 -4.61 0.42
C GLY A 115 -17.79 -3.91 -0.74
N LEU A 116 -18.57 -3.36 -1.66
CA LEU A 116 -18.08 -2.50 -2.73
C LEU A 116 -18.30 -1.05 -2.34
N ARG A 117 -17.24 -0.25 -2.50
CA ARG A 117 -17.32 1.20 -2.43
C ARG A 117 -17.07 1.78 -3.82
N THR A 118 -18.01 2.57 -4.29
CA THR A 118 -17.92 3.31 -5.54
C THR A 118 -17.54 4.76 -5.25
N PRO A 119 -16.86 5.47 -6.18
CA PRO A 119 -16.63 6.89 -6.02
C PRO A 119 -17.97 7.65 -5.99
N MET A 120 -18.12 8.51 -5.01
CA MET A 120 -19.28 9.37 -4.80
C MET A 120 -19.05 10.79 -5.32
N VAL A 121 -17.80 11.18 -5.44
CA VAL A 121 -17.36 12.50 -5.91
C VAL A 121 -16.11 12.33 -6.78
N GLU A 122 -15.90 13.33 -7.65
CA GLU A 122 -14.67 13.38 -8.44
C GLU A 122 -13.46 13.69 -7.56
N PRO A 123 -12.27 13.18 -7.92
CA PRO A 123 -11.02 13.48 -7.22
C PRO A 123 -10.75 14.98 -7.13
N LEU A 124 -10.35 15.46 -5.97
CA LEU A 124 -10.05 16.86 -5.74
C LEU A 124 -8.63 17.21 -6.21
N GLY A 125 -8.51 18.28 -7.01
CA GLY A 125 -7.21 18.80 -7.47
C GLY A 125 -6.46 17.80 -8.34
N GLU A 126 -5.22 17.50 -7.96
CA GLU A 126 -4.35 16.56 -8.69
C GLU A 126 -4.32 15.17 -8.04
N SER A 127 -5.25 14.88 -7.12
CA SER A 127 -5.28 13.58 -6.45
C SER A 127 -5.55 12.45 -7.44
N LYS A 128 -4.81 11.35 -7.30
CA LYS A 128 -4.86 10.21 -8.20
C LYS A 128 -4.82 8.89 -7.43
N ASP A 129 -5.57 7.91 -7.90
CA ASP A 129 -5.53 6.57 -7.33
C ASP A 129 -4.17 5.92 -7.63
N VAL A 130 -3.59 5.24 -6.65
CA VAL A 130 -2.32 4.52 -6.83
C VAL A 130 -2.41 3.41 -7.87
N ARG A 131 -3.59 2.86 -8.09
CA ARG A 131 -3.87 1.87 -9.14
C ARG A 131 -3.83 2.45 -10.56
N GLU A 132 -3.83 3.77 -10.70
CA GLU A 132 -3.57 4.49 -11.95
C GLU A 132 -2.12 4.96 -12.00
N PHE A 133 -1.60 5.43 -10.86
CA PHE A 133 -0.24 5.98 -10.75
C PHE A 133 0.84 4.90 -11.01
N PHE A 134 0.77 3.75 -10.32
CA PHE A 134 1.81 2.72 -10.46
C PHE A 134 1.89 2.11 -11.87
N PRO A 135 0.79 1.81 -12.57
CA PRO A 135 0.85 1.39 -13.97
C PRO A 135 1.50 2.44 -14.89
N GLU A 136 1.22 3.73 -14.67
CA GLU A 136 1.85 4.80 -15.43
C GLU A 136 3.35 4.89 -15.14
N LEU A 137 3.75 4.83 -13.87
CA LEU A 137 5.15 4.81 -13.46
C LEU A 137 5.88 3.60 -14.08
N ALA A 138 5.28 2.42 -14.04
CA ALA A 138 5.87 1.21 -14.62
C ALA A 138 6.11 1.35 -16.14
N ARG A 139 5.18 1.95 -16.87
CA ARG A 139 5.35 2.22 -18.31
C ARG A 139 6.48 3.21 -18.58
N ARG A 140 6.68 4.21 -17.72
CA ARG A 140 7.76 5.20 -17.84
C ARG A 140 9.13 4.63 -17.49
N ILE A 141 9.20 3.74 -16.51
CA ILE A 141 10.43 3.02 -16.16
C ILE A 141 10.84 2.10 -17.32
N GLY A 142 9.90 1.47 -17.98
CA GLY A 142 10.16 0.52 -19.05
C GLY A 142 10.67 -0.83 -18.54
N ASP A 143 11.61 -1.45 -19.28
CA ASP A 143 12.23 -2.75 -18.97
C ASP A 143 11.22 -3.89 -18.69
N GLY A 144 10.02 -3.79 -19.29
CA GLY A 144 8.96 -4.77 -19.15
C GLY A 144 8.27 -4.72 -17.78
N MET A 145 8.38 -3.60 -17.04
CA MET A 145 7.68 -3.42 -15.78
C MET A 145 6.16 -3.38 -15.94
N GLU A 146 5.67 -2.90 -17.08
CA GLU A 146 4.25 -2.82 -17.43
C GLU A 146 3.53 -4.18 -17.41
N LYS A 147 4.25 -5.28 -17.61
CA LYS A 147 3.67 -6.64 -17.56
C LYS A 147 3.08 -7.01 -16.19
N TRP A 148 3.49 -6.32 -15.13
CA TRP A 148 2.99 -6.53 -13.78
C TRP A 148 1.69 -5.78 -13.49
N TYR A 149 1.29 -4.91 -14.42
CA TYR A 149 0.07 -4.09 -14.35
C TYR A 149 -0.73 -4.29 -15.65
N PRO A 150 -1.32 -5.49 -15.87
CA PRO A 150 -2.00 -5.83 -17.11
C PRO A 150 -3.35 -5.13 -17.27
N GLU A 151 -3.93 -4.64 -16.18
CA GLU A 151 -5.23 -4.01 -16.17
C GLU A 151 -5.15 -2.62 -16.84
N LYS A 152 -6.17 -2.29 -17.65
CA LYS A 152 -6.25 -1.01 -18.36
C LYS A 152 -6.59 0.16 -17.46
N ASP A 153 -7.48 -0.12 -16.51
CA ASP A 153 -8.01 0.88 -15.58
C ASP A 153 -8.39 0.24 -14.23
N VAL A 154 -8.82 1.09 -13.31
CA VAL A 154 -9.24 0.66 -11.98
C VAL A 154 -10.46 -0.24 -12.03
N ARG A 155 -11.37 -0.05 -13.00
CA ARG A 155 -12.56 -0.88 -13.12
C ARG A 155 -12.20 -2.31 -13.49
N GLU A 156 -11.33 -2.50 -14.47
CA GLU A 156 -10.84 -3.85 -14.84
C GLU A 156 -10.12 -4.52 -13.67
N TYR A 157 -9.34 -3.75 -12.90
CA TYR A 157 -8.73 -4.23 -11.66
C TYR A 157 -9.77 -4.70 -10.65
N MET A 158 -10.86 -3.94 -10.46
CA MET A 158 -11.94 -4.30 -9.55
C MET A 158 -12.72 -5.53 -10.03
N ASP A 159 -12.98 -5.64 -11.33
CA ASP A 159 -13.62 -6.82 -11.93
C ASP A 159 -12.84 -8.10 -11.65
N LYS A 160 -11.52 -8.04 -11.82
CA LYS A 160 -10.63 -9.16 -11.52
C LYS A 160 -10.66 -9.54 -10.03
N TRP A 161 -10.63 -8.56 -9.15
CA TRP A 161 -10.71 -8.79 -7.70
C TRP A 161 -12.07 -9.36 -7.27
N ALA A 162 -13.14 -8.85 -7.82
CA ALA A 162 -14.49 -9.30 -7.54
C ALA A 162 -14.84 -10.64 -8.21
N SER A 163 -14.03 -11.16 -9.11
CA SER A 163 -14.30 -12.38 -9.89
C SER A 163 -14.62 -13.61 -9.03
N THR A 164 -14.19 -13.64 -7.78
CA THR A 164 -14.47 -14.71 -6.82
C THR A 164 -15.81 -14.55 -6.11
N VAL A 165 -16.52 -13.44 -6.29
CA VAL A 165 -17.86 -13.24 -5.72
C VAL A 165 -18.83 -14.13 -6.49
N PRO A 166 -19.52 -15.09 -5.79
CA PRO A 166 -20.36 -16.08 -6.44
C PRO A 166 -21.60 -15.45 -7.08
N GLU A 167 -22.19 -16.17 -8.01
CA GLU A 167 -23.46 -15.78 -8.64
C GLU A 167 -24.57 -15.68 -7.60
N ASN A 168 -25.40 -14.64 -7.73
CA ASN A 168 -26.66 -14.53 -6.99
C ASN A 168 -27.74 -15.38 -7.70
N PRO A 169 -28.29 -16.40 -7.01
CA PRO A 169 -29.25 -17.30 -7.63
C PRO A 169 -30.54 -16.62 -8.14
N GLU A 170 -30.89 -15.47 -7.57
CA GLU A 170 -32.14 -14.76 -7.92
C GLU A 170 -31.94 -13.85 -9.14
N THR A 171 -30.77 -13.24 -9.29
CA THR A 171 -30.49 -12.25 -10.34
C THR A 171 -29.61 -12.78 -11.46
N GLY A 172 -28.89 -13.88 -11.24
CA GLY A 172 -27.91 -14.44 -12.16
C GLY A 172 -26.63 -13.58 -12.28
N LYS A 173 -26.47 -12.52 -11.48
CA LYS A 173 -25.30 -11.65 -11.49
C LYS A 173 -24.20 -12.21 -10.61
N GLN A 174 -22.95 -12.03 -11.02
CA GLN A 174 -21.76 -12.47 -10.30
C GLN A 174 -20.70 -11.35 -10.29
N GLY A 175 -19.67 -11.52 -9.50
CA GLY A 175 -18.53 -10.63 -9.48
C GLY A 175 -18.90 -9.19 -9.13
N LEU A 176 -18.32 -8.24 -9.84
CA LEU A 176 -18.57 -6.81 -9.64
C LEU A 176 -20.01 -6.42 -9.96
N ASP A 177 -20.62 -7.03 -10.99
CA ASP A 177 -22.01 -6.72 -11.37
C ASP A 177 -23.02 -7.09 -10.29
N ARG A 178 -22.74 -8.17 -9.54
CA ARG A 178 -23.52 -8.51 -8.37
C ARG A 178 -23.39 -7.46 -7.27
N LEU A 179 -22.15 -7.03 -6.96
CA LEU A 179 -21.88 -6.05 -5.92
C LEU A 179 -22.45 -4.65 -6.23
N LEU A 180 -22.63 -4.33 -7.51
CA LEU A 180 -23.24 -3.08 -7.95
C LEU A 180 -24.76 -3.09 -7.84
N ASP A 181 -25.37 -4.27 -7.76
CA ASP A 181 -26.83 -4.46 -7.76
C ASP A 181 -27.40 -4.58 -6.34
N GLU A 182 -26.60 -5.00 -5.38
CA GLU A 182 -26.94 -5.14 -3.95
C GLU A 182 -26.71 -3.85 -3.16
#